data_5dea29880765b7205cfa1d3c14360cba
#
_entry.id   5dea29880765b7205cfa1d3c14360cba
#
_cell.length_a   1.000
_cell.length_b   1.000
_cell.length_c   1.000
_cell.angle_alpha   90.00
_cell.angle_beta   90.00
_cell.angle_gamma   90.00
#
_symmetry.space_group_name_H-M   'P 1'
#
loop_
_entity.id
_entity.type
_entity.pdbx_description
1 polymer ?
#
loop_
_entity_poly.entity_id
_entity_poly.type
_entity_poly.pdbx_seq_one_letter_code
_entity_poly.pdbx_strand_id
1 'polypeptide(L)'
;MPKIVRASAVPAKAGTVPRPAEIFDPVARGLDVIGDRWTLVLVRHLLDEPRGFQELRKRTGIAPRVLSSRLRGLVASGFVETVADGSRSVYALTEQGRSLKPIITSIARWWICHGLEDLDVDTERFTETSAQSIMDALPFMVREDRAEGVDITFEIRLSGTGGGIWSVRIADGACVVRGGFAERADVRYTADARVWCGLALGLANGSDLYKRGLITKEGGRQAMDYYFHQVSKTPPEEEQDASAGSGSSRSIHSERSNS
;
A
#
# COMPACT_ATOMS: atom_id res chain seq x y z
N MET A 1 -18.43 -16.51 -21.83
CA MET A 1 -18.78 -16.39 -20.41
C MET A 1 -18.22 -17.60 -19.67
N PRO A 2 -17.19 -17.46 -18.82
CA PRO A 2 -16.68 -18.59 -18.06
C PRO A 2 -17.72 -19.01 -17.04
N LYS A 3 -18.00 -20.31 -16.99
CA LYS A 3 -18.89 -20.90 -16.00
C LYS A 3 -18.20 -20.84 -14.64
N ILE A 4 -18.81 -20.12 -13.70
CA ILE A 4 -18.40 -20.15 -12.28
C ILE A 4 -18.52 -21.61 -11.83
N VAL A 5 -17.37 -22.24 -11.58
CA VAL A 5 -17.34 -23.57 -10.94
C VAL A 5 -17.94 -23.37 -9.55
N ARG A 6 -19.04 -24.02 -9.26
CA ARG A 6 -19.68 -24.00 -7.94
C ARG A 6 -18.66 -24.50 -6.93
N ALA A 7 -18.11 -23.57 -6.13
CA ALA A 7 -17.43 -23.94 -4.90
C ALA A 7 -18.37 -24.83 -4.10
N SER A 8 -17.89 -25.99 -3.69
CA SER A 8 -18.63 -26.88 -2.79
C SER A 8 -19.08 -26.07 -1.60
N ALA A 9 -20.38 -25.89 -1.44
CA ALA A 9 -20.97 -25.19 -0.34
C ALA A 9 -20.41 -25.77 0.96
N VAL A 10 -19.79 -24.92 1.77
CA VAL A 10 -19.55 -25.21 3.18
C VAL A 10 -20.91 -25.65 3.74
N PRO A 11 -21.02 -26.84 4.39
CA PRO A 11 -22.30 -27.30 4.88
C PRO A 11 -22.85 -26.26 5.84
N ALA A 12 -23.99 -25.69 5.48
CA ALA A 12 -24.74 -24.78 6.34
C ALA A 12 -25.00 -25.54 7.65
N LYS A 13 -24.76 -24.88 8.78
CA LYS A 13 -25.18 -25.40 10.09
C LYS A 13 -26.63 -25.81 9.98
N ALA A 14 -26.89 -27.10 10.19
CA ALA A 14 -28.24 -27.63 10.15
C ALA A 14 -29.16 -26.83 11.08
N GLY A 15 -30.20 -26.20 10.54
CA GLY A 15 -31.28 -25.65 11.33
C GLY A 15 -31.85 -24.28 11.00
N THR A 16 -31.23 -23.47 10.16
CA THR A 16 -31.83 -22.18 9.76
C THR A 16 -32.12 -22.12 8.27
N VAL A 17 -33.40 -21.98 7.92
CA VAL A 17 -33.79 -21.66 6.54
C VAL A 17 -33.25 -20.28 6.22
N PRO A 18 -32.44 -20.09 5.14
CA PRO A 18 -31.92 -18.78 4.79
C PRO A 18 -33.08 -17.80 4.52
N ARG A 19 -32.95 -16.57 4.98
CA ARG A 19 -33.94 -15.53 4.70
C ARG A 19 -33.91 -15.22 3.20
N PRO A 20 -35.04 -14.83 2.57
CA PRO A 20 -35.09 -14.49 1.14
C PRO A 20 -34.05 -13.42 0.76
N ALA A 21 -33.78 -12.43 1.61
CA ALA A 21 -32.77 -11.40 1.41
C ALA A 21 -31.34 -12.00 1.34
N GLU A 22 -31.03 -13.02 2.15
CA GLU A 22 -29.74 -13.67 2.16
C GLU A 22 -29.50 -14.52 0.88
N ILE A 23 -30.57 -15.04 0.28
CA ILE A 23 -30.48 -15.82 -0.97
C ILE A 23 -30.17 -14.95 -2.18
N PHE A 24 -30.77 -13.72 -2.23
CA PHE A 24 -30.68 -12.83 -3.38
C PHE A 24 -29.68 -11.71 -3.23
N ASP A 25 -29.06 -11.54 -2.05
CA ASP A 25 -28.03 -10.53 -1.83
C ASP A 25 -26.68 -10.98 -2.40
N PRO A 26 -26.21 -10.37 -3.53
CA PRO A 26 -24.93 -10.74 -4.14
C PRO A 26 -23.72 -10.37 -3.24
N VAL A 27 -23.87 -9.38 -2.35
CA VAL A 27 -22.79 -9.01 -1.41
C VAL A 27 -22.66 -10.10 -0.34
N ALA A 28 -23.75 -10.54 0.28
CA ALA A 28 -23.75 -11.63 1.23
C ALA A 28 -23.16 -12.91 0.60
N ARG A 29 -23.59 -13.24 -0.63
CA ARG A 29 -23.08 -14.42 -1.35
C ARG A 29 -21.60 -14.30 -1.71
N GLY A 30 -21.13 -13.10 -2.06
CA GLY A 30 -19.71 -12.84 -2.27
C GLY A 30 -18.91 -13.05 -0.97
N LEU A 31 -19.40 -12.52 0.15
CA LEU A 31 -18.75 -12.66 1.45
C LEU A 31 -18.74 -14.10 1.98
N ASP A 32 -19.72 -14.92 1.63
CA ASP A 32 -19.69 -16.37 1.92
C ASP A 32 -18.43 -17.05 1.33
N VAL A 33 -17.90 -16.50 0.23
CA VAL A 33 -16.77 -17.07 -0.51
C VAL A 33 -15.44 -16.41 -0.12
N ILE A 34 -15.42 -15.08 0.00
CA ILE A 34 -14.17 -14.30 0.19
C ILE A 34 -14.13 -13.53 1.50
N GLY A 35 -15.16 -13.60 2.34
CA GLY A 35 -15.28 -12.79 3.56
C GLY A 35 -14.36 -13.23 4.72
N ASP A 36 -13.60 -14.29 4.54
CA ASP A 36 -12.57 -14.66 5.48
C ASP A 36 -11.40 -13.65 5.42
N ARG A 37 -10.96 -13.18 6.59
CA ARG A 37 -9.90 -12.19 6.72
C ARG A 37 -8.64 -12.54 5.90
N TRP A 38 -8.24 -13.80 5.87
CA TRP A 38 -6.98 -14.20 5.28
C TRP A 38 -7.06 -14.41 3.76
N THR A 39 -8.24 -14.67 3.22
CA THR A 39 -8.46 -14.88 1.79
C THR A 39 -7.96 -13.68 0.99
N LEU A 40 -8.48 -12.48 1.24
CA LEU A 40 -8.07 -11.28 0.50
C LEU A 40 -6.64 -10.86 0.81
N VAL A 41 -6.16 -11.06 2.04
CA VAL A 41 -4.76 -10.78 2.41
C VAL A 41 -3.79 -11.67 1.65
N LEU A 42 -4.05 -12.98 1.57
CA LEU A 42 -3.18 -13.91 0.82
C LEU A 42 -3.23 -13.64 -0.68
N VAL A 43 -4.43 -13.41 -1.24
CA VAL A 43 -4.58 -13.02 -2.64
C VAL A 43 -3.79 -11.76 -2.95
N ARG A 44 -3.85 -10.71 -2.09
CA ARG A 44 -3.07 -9.49 -2.24
C ARG A 44 -1.58 -9.76 -2.39
N HIS A 45 -1.01 -10.63 -1.53
CA HIS A 45 0.41 -10.95 -1.58
C HIS A 45 0.83 -11.79 -2.80
N LEU A 46 -0.13 -12.35 -3.53
CA LEU A 46 0.10 -13.13 -4.74
C LEU A 46 -0.24 -12.36 -6.03
N LEU A 47 -0.69 -11.09 -5.95
CA LEU A 47 -1.10 -10.31 -7.13
C LEU A 47 0.06 -10.05 -8.10
N ASP A 48 1.26 -9.81 -7.56
CA ASP A 48 2.40 -9.40 -8.35
C ASP A 48 3.19 -10.59 -8.89
N GLU A 49 3.39 -11.62 -8.06
CA GLU A 49 4.18 -12.80 -8.40
C GLU A 49 3.80 -14.04 -7.57
N PRO A 50 4.10 -15.25 -8.07
CA PRO A 50 3.99 -16.47 -7.27
C PRO A 50 4.93 -16.46 -6.07
N ARG A 51 4.49 -17.01 -4.93
CA ARG A 51 5.28 -17.02 -3.69
C ARG A 51 5.25 -18.38 -2.99
N GLY A 52 6.37 -18.70 -2.36
CA GLY A 52 6.49 -19.91 -1.54
C GLY A 52 5.84 -19.76 -0.15
N PHE A 53 5.58 -20.89 0.50
CA PHE A 53 4.96 -20.94 1.83
C PHE A 53 5.70 -20.09 2.89
N GLN A 54 7.03 -20.19 2.94
CA GLN A 54 7.84 -19.47 3.93
C GLN A 54 7.82 -17.96 3.70
N GLU A 55 7.81 -17.55 2.43
CA GLU A 55 7.72 -16.13 2.08
C GLU A 55 6.36 -15.55 2.46
N LEU A 56 5.25 -16.25 2.12
CA LEU A 56 3.91 -15.85 2.54
C LEU A 56 3.80 -15.78 4.07
N ARG A 57 4.39 -16.74 4.78
CA ARG A 57 4.43 -16.72 6.25
C ARG A 57 5.16 -15.49 6.78
N LYS A 58 6.33 -15.18 6.23
CA LYS A 58 7.14 -14.02 6.65
C LYS A 58 6.39 -12.70 6.41
N ARG A 59 5.73 -12.55 5.24
CA ARG A 59 5.01 -11.33 4.86
C ARG A 59 3.73 -11.12 5.63
N THR A 60 3.02 -12.19 5.96
CA THR A 60 1.68 -12.09 6.58
C THR A 60 1.68 -12.27 8.10
N GLY A 61 2.73 -12.84 8.67
CA GLY A 61 2.78 -13.21 10.09
C GLY A 61 1.78 -14.30 10.49
N ILE A 62 1.12 -14.97 9.53
CA ILE A 62 0.12 -16.00 9.79
C ILE A 62 0.77 -17.24 10.40
N ALA A 63 0.19 -17.77 11.47
CA ALA A 63 0.66 -19.01 12.08
C ALA A 63 0.67 -20.17 11.06
N PRO A 64 1.71 -21.04 11.03
CA PRO A 64 1.89 -22.05 9.98
C PRO A 64 0.68 -22.96 9.72
N ARG A 65 0.00 -23.40 10.78
CA ARG A 65 -1.21 -24.22 10.66
C ARG A 65 -2.36 -23.49 9.97
N VAL A 66 -2.56 -22.22 10.31
CA VAL A 66 -3.61 -21.39 9.72
C VAL A 66 -3.27 -21.12 8.26
N LEU A 67 -2.04 -20.71 7.96
CA LEU A 67 -1.58 -20.46 6.58
C LEU A 67 -1.77 -21.71 5.70
N SER A 68 -1.32 -22.89 6.17
CA SER A 68 -1.48 -24.14 5.43
C SER A 68 -2.95 -24.47 5.16
N SER A 69 -3.84 -24.28 6.16
CA SER A 69 -5.26 -24.49 6.00
C SER A 69 -5.88 -23.52 4.99
N ARG A 70 -5.52 -22.24 5.04
CA ARG A 70 -6.03 -21.20 4.14
C ARG A 70 -5.57 -21.38 2.71
N LEU A 71 -4.29 -21.69 2.49
CA LEU A 71 -3.77 -21.97 1.16
C LEU A 71 -4.46 -23.20 0.52
N ARG A 72 -4.68 -24.26 1.28
CA ARG A 72 -5.48 -25.41 0.79
C ARG A 72 -6.91 -25.01 0.42
N GLY A 73 -7.54 -24.16 1.24
CA GLY A 73 -8.87 -23.62 0.95
C GLY A 73 -8.89 -22.81 -0.35
N LEU A 74 -7.91 -21.92 -0.55
CA LEU A 74 -7.78 -21.10 -1.77
C LEU A 74 -7.52 -21.96 -3.01
N VAL A 75 -6.74 -23.03 -2.90
CA VAL A 75 -6.54 -23.99 -4.01
C VAL A 75 -7.85 -24.74 -4.29
N ALA A 76 -8.53 -25.23 -3.27
CA ALA A 76 -9.81 -25.93 -3.43
C ALA A 76 -10.90 -25.04 -4.02
N SER A 77 -10.89 -23.74 -3.72
CA SER A 77 -11.84 -22.75 -4.26
C SER A 77 -11.43 -22.21 -5.65
N GLY A 78 -10.29 -22.64 -6.19
CA GLY A 78 -9.83 -22.23 -7.52
C GLY A 78 -9.28 -20.80 -7.61
N PHE A 79 -9.01 -20.13 -6.49
CA PHE A 79 -8.36 -18.79 -6.50
C PHE A 79 -6.84 -18.88 -6.65
N VAL A 80 -6.26 -19.97 -6.18
CA VAL A 80 -4.82 -20.21 -6.16
C VAL A 80 -4.54 -21.58 -6.76
N GLU A 81 -3.43 -21.70 -7.44
CA GLU A 81 -2.86 -22.95 -7.92
C GLU A 81 -1.45 -23.13 -7.37
N THR A 82 -0.98 -24.38 -7.37
CA THR A 82 0.40 -24.69 -7.00
C THR A 82 1.21 -24.91 -8.27
N VAL A 83 2.29 -24.17 -8.43
CA VAL A 83 3.16 -24.20 -9.61
C VAL A 83 4.55 -24.64 -9.20
N ALA A 84 5.24 -25.38 -10.07
CA ALA A 84 6.64 -25.73 -9.87
C ALA A 84 7.54 -24.52 -10.21
N ASP A 85 8.43 -24.18 -9.28
CA ASP A 85 9.46 -23.17 -9.48
C ASP A 85 10.84 -23.83 -9.19
N GLY A 86 11.43 -24.38 -10.22
CA GLY A 86 12.61 -25.24 -10.10
C GLY A 86 12.33 -26.46 -9.23
N SER A 87 13.04 -26.62 -8.11
CA SER A 87 12.85 -27.71 -7.14
C SER A 87 11.79 -27.41 -6.06
N ARG A 88 11.14 -26.25 -6.10
CA ARG A 88 10.18 -25.80 -5.08
C ARG A 88 8.78 -25.69 -5.65
N SER A 89 7.79 -25.78 -4.78
CA SER A 89 6.40 -25.46 -5.11
C SER A 89 6.07 -24.07 -4.59
N VAL A 90 5.50 -23.24 -5.45
CA VAL A 90 5.00 -21.92 -5.12
C VAL A 90 3.51 -21.82 -5.39
N TYR A 91 2.85 -20.87 -4.76
CA TYR A 91 1.44 -20.56 -4.94
C TYR A 91 1.31 -19.40 -5.93
N ALA A 92 0.46 -19.57 -6.94
CA ALA A 92 0.17 -18.56 -7.94
C ALA A 92 -1.34 -18.29 -7.99
N LEU A 93 -1.72 -17.07 -8.38
CA LEU A 93 -3.14 -16.78 -8.63
C LEU A 93 -3.61 -17.36 -9.95
N THR A 94 -4.77 -17.97 -9.93
CA THR A 94 -5.55 -18.25 -11.14
C THR A 94 -6.15 -16.96 -11.71
N GLU A 95 -6.80 -17.02 -12.86
CA GLU A 95 -7.59 -15.91 -13.41
C GLU A 95 -8.69 -15.47 -12.44
N GLN A 96 -9.38 -16.43 -11.81
CA GLN A 96 -10.39 -16.16 -10.79
C GLN A 96 -9.78 -15.45 -9.57
N GLY A 97 -8.60 -15.86 -9.10
CA GLY A 97 -7.88 -15.18 -8.03
C GLY A 97 -7.51 -13.74 -8.39
N ARG A 98 -7.01 -13.51 -9.60
CA ARG A 98 -6.68 -12.16 -10.10
C ARG A 98 -7.90 -11.25 -10.21
N SER A 99 -9.09 -11.79 -10.51
CA SER A 99 -10.33 -11.02 -10.57
C SER A 99 -10.75 -10.37 -9.25
N LEU A 100 -10.14 -10.76 -8.12
CA LEU A 100 -10.34 -10.14 -6.80
C LEU A 100 -9.57 -8.82 -6.62
N LYS A 101 -8.64 -8.47 -7.51
CA LYS A 101 -7.83 -7.24 -7.41
C LYS A 101 -8.68 -5.97 -7.22
N PRO A 102 -9.78 -5.72 -7.98
CA PRO A 102 -10.61 -4.53 -7.76
C PRO A 102 -11.21 -4.45 -6.36
N ILE A 103 -11.62 -5.58 -5.79
CA ILE A 103 -12.18 -5.64 -4.44
C ILE A 103 -11.11 -5.26 -3.40
N ILE A 104 -9.91 -5.84 -3.53
CA ILE A 104 -8.77 -5.54 -2.66
C ILE A 104 -8.42 -4.04 -2.73
N THR A 105 -8.36 -3.48 -3.95
CA THR A 105 -8.08 -2.06 -4.16
C THR A 105 -9.17 -1.18 -3.53
N SER A 106 -10.44 -1.53 -3.67
CA SER A 106 -11.54 -0.79 -3.08
C SER A 106 -11.50 -0.79 -1.55
N ILE A 107 -11.18 -1.94 -0.94
CA ILE A 107 -10.99 -2.05 0.52
C ILE A 107 -9.82 -1.17 0.97
N ALA A 108 -8.69 -1.23 0.26
CA ALA A 108 -7.52 -0.42 0.59
C ALA A 108 -7.82 1.08 0.51
N ARG A 109 -8.47 1.54 -0.57
CA ARG A 109 -8.89 2.93 -0.75
C ARG A 109 -9.85 3.39 0.35
N TRP A 110 -10.85 2.57 0.66
CA TRP A 110 -11.80 2.89 1.73
C TRP A 110 -11.07 3.08 3.06
N TRP A 111 -10.14 2.17 3.40
CA TRP A 111 -9.37 2.25 4.63
C TRP A 111 -8.45 3.48 4.65
N ILE A 112 -7.78 3.81 3.54
CA ILE A 112 -6.94 5.01 3.41
C ILE A 112 -7.75 6.28 3.69
N CYS A 113 -8.98 6.36 3.18
CA CYS A 113 -9.83 7.54 3.35
C CYS A 113 -10.43 7.66 4.77
N HIS A 114 -10.57 6.57 5.52
CA HIS A 114 -11.36 6.57 6.75
C HIS A 114 -10.62 6.01 7.97
N GLY A 115 -9.49 5.36 7.81
CA GLY A 115 -8.80 4.65 8.89
C GLY A 115 -7.36 5.11 9.16
N LEU A 116 -6.77 5.93 8.29
CA LEU A 116 -5.37 6.37 8.47
C LEU A 116 -5.19 7.28 9.69
N GLU A 117 -6.18 8.12 9.98
CA GLU A 117 -6.11 9.07 11.10
C GLU A 117 -6.05 8.39 12.47
N ASP A 118 -6.62 7.18 12.56
CA ASP A 118 -6.69 6.40 13.79
C ASP A 118 -5.52 5.40 13.93
N LEU A 119 -4.55 5.43 13.00
CA LEU A 119 -3.44 4.50 13.03
C LEU A 119 -2.48 4.84 14.19
N ASP A 120 -2.49 4.00 15.21
CA ASP A 120 -1.50 4.02 16.29
C ASP A 120 -0.35 3.07 15.92
N VAL A 121 0.84 3.65 15.69
CA VAL A 121 2.02 2.90 15.27
C VAL A 121 3.09 3.01 16.35
N ASP A 122 3.42 1.87 16.92
CA ASP A 122 4.53 1.72 17.86
C ASP A 122 5.83 1.39 17.12
N THR A 123 6.74 2.35 17.03
CA THR A 123 8.04 2.20 16.34
C THR A 123 8.94 1.15 16.99
N GLU A 124 8.77 0.87 18.28
CA GLU A 124 9.54 -0.16 18.97
C GLU A 124 9.18 -1.58 18.50
N ARG A 125 8.00 -1.72 17.88
CA ARG A 125 7.53 -2.97 17.28
C ARG A 125 7.90 -3.14 15.82
N PHE A 126 8.70 -2.26 15.25
CA PHE A 126 9.18 -2.47 13.88
C PHE A 126 10.01 -3.75 13.80
N THR A 127 9.50 -4.69 13.02
CA THR A 127 10.14 -5.97 12.75
C THR A 127 10.99 -5.88 11.48
N GLU A 128 11.77 -6.92 11.23
CA GLU A 128 12.54 -7.06 9.98
C GLU A 128 11.69 -7.04 8.69
N THR A 129 10.37 -7.19 8.78
CA THR A 129 9.45 -7.17 7.63
C THR A 129 8.72 -5.85 7.44
N SER A 130 8.93 -4.85 8.31
CA SER A 130 8.18 -3.58 8.28
C SER A 130 8.42 -2.80 7.00
N ALA A 131 9.68 -2.65 6.55
CA ALA A 131 10.00 -1.99 5.30
C ALA A 131 9.35 -2.70 4.10
N GLN A 132 9.43 -4.03 4.04
CA GLN A 132 8.77 -4.82 3.00
C GLN A 132 7.25 -4.63 3.01
N SER A 133 6.63 -4.59 4.20
CA SER A 133 5.18 -4.38 4.32
C SER A 133 4.74 -3.01 3.81
N ILE A 134 5.54 -1.97 4.06
CA ILE A 134 5.29 -0.63 3.52
C ILE A 134 5.44 -0.64 2.00
N MET A 135 6.53 -1.23 1.48
CA MET A 135 6.74 -1.37 0.03
C MET A 135 5.57 -2.10 -0.64
N ASP A 136 5.10 -3.19 -0.04
CA ASP A 136 3.94 -3.94 -0.54
C ASP A 136 2.63 -3.12 -0.51
N ALA A 137 2.54 -2.10 0.33
CA ALA A 137 1.37 -1.22 0.42
C ALA A 137 1.39 -0.08 -0.61
N LEU A 138 2.56 0.37 -1.07
CA LEU A 138 2.70 1.53 -1.96
C LEU A 138 1.79 1.50 -3.19
N PRO A 139 1.58 0.37 -3.90
CA PRO A 139 0.68 0.34 -5.05
C PRO A 139 -0.77 0.74 -4.73
N PHE A 140 -1.19 0.59 -3.48
CA PHE A 140 -2.54 0.98 -3.03
C PHE A 140 -2.60 2.41 -2.49
N MET A 141 -1.45 3.01 -2.23
CA MET A 141 -1.32 4.35 -1.62
C MET A 141 -1.14 5.47 -2.66
N VAL A 142 -1.10 5.14 -3.95
CA VAL A 142 -0.86 6.11 -5.02
C VAL A 142 -2.00 7.13 -5.09
N ARG A 143 -1.62 8.39 -5.19
CA ARG A 143 -2.49 9.50 -5.50
C ARG A 143 -2.66 9.59 -7.01
N GLU A 144 -3.81 9.18 -7.52
CA GLU A 144 -4.09 9.16 -8.96
C GLU A 144 -3.96 10.57 -9.57
N ASP A 145 -4.45 11.59 -8.84
CA ASP A 145 -4.36 13.01 -9.24
C ASP A 145 -2.92 13.52 -9.43
N ARG A 146 -1.94 12.89 -8.78
CA ARG A 146 -0.53 13.27 -8.84
C ARG A 146 0.30 12.36 -9.74
N ALA A 147 -0.20 11.18 -10.05
CA ALA A 147 0.49 10.15 -10.81
C ALA A 147 0.08 10.11 -12.29
N GLU A 148 -0.96 10.83 -12.69
CA GLU A 148 -1.41 10.91 -14.07
C GLU A 148 -0.35 11.57 -14.96
N GLY A 149 -0.02 10.93 -16.10
CA GLY A 149 0.97 11.44 -17.06
C GLY A 149 2.41 11.45 -16.55
N VAL A 150 2.69 10.80 -15.41
CA VAL A 150 4.02 10.69 -14.81
C VAL A 150 4.67 9.38 -15.24
N ASP A 151 5.97 9.39 -15.48
CA ASP A 151 6.83 8.21 -15.54
C ASP A 151 8.10 8.51 -14.75
N ILE A 152 8.16 8.02 -13.52
CA ILE A 152 9.27 8.25 -12.60
C ILE A 152 9.63 6.97 -11.85
N THR A 153 10.92 6.73 -11.69
CA THR A 153 11.45 5.58 -10.97
C THR A 153 12.28 6.01 -9.77
N PHE A 154 11.87 5.57 -8.61
CA PHE A 154 12.60 5.71 -7.35
C PHE A 154 13.36 4.42 -7.04
N GLU A 155 14.58 4.55 -6.55
CA GLU A 155 15.34 3.45 -5.98
C GLU A 155 15.52 3.70 -4.48
N ILE A 156 15.12 2.74 -3.68
CA ILE A 156 15.16 2.81 -2.21
C ILE A 156 16.16 1.79 -1.69
N ARG A 157 17.22 2.28 -1.05
CA ARG A 157 18.29 1.46 -0.45
C ARG A 157 18.23 1.60 1.07
N LEU A 158 17.81 0.54 1.73
CA LEU A 158 17.68 0.53 3.18
C LEU A 158 18.70 -0.41 3.80
N SER A 159 19.47 0.08 4.77
CA SER A 159 20.39 -0.68 5.61
C SER A 159 19.72 -1.15 6.91
N GLY A 160 20.46 -1.94 7.70
CA GLY A 160 19.97 -2.40 9.01
C GLY A 160 18.98 -3.56 8.93
N THR A 161 18.37 -3.88 10.07
CA THR A 161 17.41 -4.98 10.18
C THR A 161 16.17 -4.71 9.35
N GLY A 162 15.81 -5.64 8.47
CA GLY A 162 14.69 -5.48 7.53
C GLY A 162 15.02 -4.60 6.32
N GLY A 163 16.30 -4.22 6.18
CA GLY A 163 16.78 -3.48 5.02
C GLY A 163 16.72 -4.29 3.73
N GLY A 164 16.91 -3.60 2.62
CA GLY A 164 16.87 -4.17 1.27
C GLY A 164 16.95 -3.08 0.22
N ILE A 165 16.80 -3.48 -1.03
CA ILE A 165 16.78 -2.55 -2.17
C ILE A 165 15.49 -2.79 -2.93
N TRP A 166 14.82 -1.71 -3.28
CA TRP A 166 13.58 -1.73 -4.07
C TRP A 166 13.60 -0.67 -5.15
N SER A 167 13.02 -1.00 -6.28
CA SER A 167 12.63 -0.04 -7.31
C SER A 167 11.12 0.21 -7.23
N VAL A 168 10.73 1.47 -7.21
CA VAL A 168 9.33 1.92 -7.17
C VAL A 168 9.10 2.78 -8.40
N ARG A 169 8.36 2.27 -9.39
CA ARG A 169 8.03 2.99 -10.60
C ARG A 169 6.56 3.44 -10.55
N ILE A 170 6.35 4.71 -10.80
CA ILE A 170 5.03 5.31 -10.99
C ILE A 170 4.91 5.67 -12.45
N ALA A 171 3.96 5.06 -13.13
CA ALA A 171 3.67 5.34 -14.53
C ALA A 171 2.17 5.20 -14.80
N ASP A 172 1.61 6.16 -15.55
CA ASP A 172 0.20 6.15 -15.98
C ASP A 172 -0.80 5.93 -14.83
N GLY A 173 -0.57 6.58 -13.69
CA GLY A 173 -1.44 6.46 -12.51
C GLY A 173 -1.26 5.18 -11.70
N ALA A 174 -0.37 4.28 -12.11
CA ALA A 174 -0.08 3.03 -11.42
C ALA A 174 1.30 3.06 -10.73
N CYS A 175 1.42 2.30 -9.65
CA CYS A 175 2.70 2.07 -8.96
C CYS A 175 3.06 0.59 -9.01
N VAL A 176 4.30 0.32 -9.38
CA VAL A 176 4.88 -1.02 -9.38
C VAL A 176 6.12 -1.02 -8.50
N VAL A 177 6.17 -1.92 -7.52
CA VAL A 177 7.31 -2.11 -6.63
C VAL A 177 7.98 -3.45 -6.94
N ARG A 178 9.30 -3.44 -7.10
CA ARG A 178 10.10 -4.65 -7.30
C ARG A 178 11.28 -4.66 -6.35
N GLY A 179 11.67 -5.83 -5.87
CA GLY A 179 12.91 -6.01 -5.15
C GLY A 179 14.11 -5.91 -6.08
N GLY A 180 15.20 -5.27 -5.62
CA GLY A 180 16.43 -5.10 -6.36
C GLY A 180 16.67 -3.68 -6.88
N PHE A 181 17.79 -3.51 -7.57
CA PHE A 181 18.19 -2.24 -8.15
C PHE A 181 17.28 -1.87 -9.33
N ALA A 182 17.04 -0.59 -9.50
CA ALA A 182 16.42 -0.06 -10.72
C ALA A 182 17.47 -0.08 -11.86
N GLU A 183 17.03 -0.42 -13.07
CA GLU A 183 17.89 -0.28 -14.27
C GLU A 183 18.30 1.19 -14.46
N ARG A 184 17.34 2.09 -14.22
CA ARG A 184 17.54 3.53 -14.20
C ARG A 184 16.64 4.12 -13.11
N ALA A 185 17.25 4.83 -12.17
CA ALA A 185 16.54 5.57 -11.13
C ALA A 185 16.61 7.07 -11.42
N ASP A 186 15.46 7.74 -11.37
CA ASP A 186 15.39 9.21 -11.45
C ASP A 186 15.71 9.83 -10.09
N VAL A 187 15.35 9.13 -9.03
CA VAL A 187 15.60 9.53 -7.63
C VAL A 187 16.04 8.31 -6.82
N ARG A 188 17.05 8.49 -6.00
CA ARG A 188 17.54 7.47 -5.08
C ARG A 188 17.46 7.94 -3.64
N TYR A 189 16.93 7.08 -2.77
CA TYR A 189 16.92 7.27 -1.32
C TYR A 189 17.83 6.25 -0.65
N THR A 190 18.59 6.71 0.36
CA THR A 190 19.37 5.82 1.22
C THR A 190 19.10 6.17 2.68
N ALA A 191 18.78 5.18 3.50
CA ALA A 191 18.49 5.34 4.92
C ALA A 191 18.70 4.02 5.68
N ASP A 192 18.64 4.08 7.02
CA ASP A 192 18.36 2.91 7.83
C ASP A 192 16.87 2.53 7.70
N ALA A 193 16.57 1.23 7.70
CA ALA A 193 15.21 0.73 7.50
C ALA A 193 14.21 1.23 8.56
N ARG A 194 14.64 1.33 9.83
CA ARG A 194 13.78 1.82 10.91
C ARG A 194 13.48 3.31 10.75
N VAL A 195 14.50 4.09 10.38
CA VAL A 195 14.35 5.54 10.10
C VAL A 195 13.40 5.77 8.95
N TRP A 196 13.58 5.03 7.86
CA TRP A 196 12.72 5.13 6.69
C TRP A 196 11.27 4.73 6.98
N CYS A 197 11.05 3.64 7.73
CA CYS A 197 9.72 3.23 8.17
C CYS A 197 9.04 4.31 9.02
N GLY A 198 9.78 4.94 9.94
CA GLY A 198 9.26 6.05 10.74
C GLY A 198 8.82 7.23 9.88
N LEU A 199 9.61 7.59 8.86
CA LEU A 199 9.24 8.63 7.91
C LEU A 199 8.00 8.24 7.08
N ALA A 200 8.01 7.06 6.48
CA ALA A 200 6.92 6.59 5.62
C ALA A 200 5.58 6.48 6.35
N LEU A 201 5.60 6.28 7.66
CA LEU A 201 4.42 6.22 8.52
C LEU A 201 4.08 7.59 9.17
N GLY A 202 4.77 8.66 8.78
CA GLY A 202 4.51 10.01 9.30
C GLY A 202 4.88 10.23 10.77
N LEU A 203 5.69 9.35 11.35
CA LEU A 203 6.14 9.40 12.76
C LEU A 203 7.40 10.24 12.95
N ALA A 204 8.06 10.65 11.87
CA ALA A 204 9.27 11.45 11.88
C ALA A 204 9.19 12.55 10.83
N ASN A 205 9.78 13.71 11.13
CA ASN A 205 9.83 14.84 10.21
C ASN A 205 10.96 14.63 9.19
N GLY A 206 10.60 14.58 7.89
CA GLY A 206 11.56 14.36 6.81
C GLY A 206 12.65 15.41 6.75
N SER A 207 12.32 16.70 6.91
CA SER A 207 13.29 17.80 6.90
C SER A 207 14.37 17.65 7.97
N ASP A 208 13.98 17.22 9.18
CA ASP A 208 14.91 16.98 10.27
C ASP A 208 15.80 15.76 10.01
N LEU A 209 15.25 14.71 9.45
CA LEU A 209 16.02 13.52 9.08
C LEU A 209 17.06 13.83 8.00
N TYR A 210 16.70 14.66 6.99
CA TYR A 210 17.64 15.13 5.96
C TYR A 210 18.75 16.00 6.56
N LYS A 211 18.41 16.99 7.41
CA LYS A 211 19.40 17.86 8.06
C LYS A 211 20.40 17.08 8.92
N ARG A 212 19.93 15.98 9.52
CA ARG A 212 20.78 15.09 10.35
C ARG A 212 21.53 14.04 9.53
N GLY A 213 21.36 14.01 8.21
CA GLY A 213 22.00 13.02 7.35
C GLY A 213 21.53 11.58 7.55
N LEU A 214 20.37 11.37 8.20
CA LEU A 214 19.80 10.05 8.45
C LEU A 214 19.08 9.48 7.23
N ILE A 215 18.66 10.35 6.31
CA ILE A 215 18.15 10.02 4.99
C ILE A 215 18.90 10.85 3.97
N THR A 216 19.33 10.24 2.88
CA THR A 216 19.87 10.95 1.72
C THR A 216 18.97 10.77 0.53
N LYS A 217 18.90 11.81 -0.31
CA LYS A 217 18.18 11.82 -1.58
C LYS A 217 19.10 12.32 -2.67
N GLU A 218 19.24 11.53 -3.73
CA GLU A 218 19.99 11.89 -4.92
C GLU A 218 19.07 11.90 -6.14
N GLY A 219 19.35 12.78 -7.11
CA GLY A 219 18.60 12.86 -8.36
C GLY A 219 17.50 13.93 -8.37
N GLY A 220 16.39 13.65 -9.06
CA GLY A 220 15.33 14.59 -9.38
C GLY A 220 14.76 15.38 -8.20
N ARG A 221 14.14 16.54 -8.48
CA ARG A 221 13.61 17.44 -7.45
C ARG A 221 12.42 16.84 -6.69
N GLN A 222 11.57 16.10 -7.39
CA GLN A 222 10.33 15.60 -6.81
C GLN A 222 10.60 14.55 -5.72
N ALA A 223 9.97 14.73 -4.58
CA ALA A 223 10.02 13.78 -3.49
C ALA A 223 9.00 12.65 -3.72
N MET A 224 9.29 11.46 -3.20
CA MET A 224 8.44 10.29 -3.41
C MET A 224 7.08 10.43 -2.71
N ASP A 225 7.05 11.03 -1.53
CA ASP A 225 5.85 11.29 -0.71
C ASP A 225 4.80 12.14 -1.42
N TYR A 226 5.19 12.95 -2.39
CA TYR A 226 4.26 13.71 -3.23
C TYR A 226 3.24 12.83 -3.95
N TYR A 227 3.64 11.62 -4.33
CA TYR A 227 2.82 10.70 -5.12
C TYR A 227 1.97 9.73 -4.30
N PHE A 228 2.09 9.77 -2.98
CA PHE A 228 1.40 8.82 -2.11
C PHE A 228 0.52 9.49 -1.07
N HIS A 229 -0.57 8.85 -0.70
CA HIS A 229 -1.33 9.21 0.49
C HIS A 229 -0.44 8.98 1.72
N GLN A 230 -0.31 10.02 2.53
CA GLN A 230 0.51 9.94 3.74
C GLN A 230 -0.29 9.37 4.91
N VAL A 231 0.36 8.58 5.73
CA VAL A 231 -0.20 8.03 6.97
C VAL A 231 -0.15 9.05 8.12
N SER A 232 0.25 10.29 7.86
CA SER A 232 0.54 11.28 8.87
C SER A 232 -0.70 11.92 9.49
N LYS A 233 -0.69 12.05 10.83
CA LYS A 233 -1.60 12.90 11.61
C LYS A 233 -1.23 14.40 11.56
N THR A 234 -0.12 14.75 10.94
CA THR A 234 0.31 16.16 10.81
C THR A 234 -0.33 16.73 9.55
N PRO A 235 -1.18 17.78 9.66
CA PRO A 235 -1.66 18.50 8.49
C PRO A 235 -0.46 18.97 7.67
N PRO A 236 -0.54 18.96 6.32
CA PRO A 236 0.47 19.60 5.50
C PRO A 236 0.60 21.05 5.96
N GLU A 237 1.83 21.51 6.24
CA GLU A 237 2.08 22.93 6.41
C GLU A 237 1.51 23.61 5.15
N GLU A 238 0.55 24.51 5.35
CA GLU A 238 0.05 25.37 4.28
C GLU A 238 1.29 26.01 3.64
N GLU A 239 1.51 25.77 2.35
CA GLU A 239 2.45 26.54 1.55
C GLU A 239 2.01 28.00 1.69
N GLN A 240 2.63 28.72 2.61
CA GLN A 240 2.47 30.16 2.70
C GLN A 240 2.96 30.73 1.39
N ASP A 241 1.99 31.17 0.63
CA ASP A 241 2.13 31.88 -0.63
C ASP A 241 3.14 33.04 -0.46
N ALA A 242 4.36 32.82 -0.93
CA ALA A 242 5.39 33.83 -1.00
C ALA A 242 5.11 34.79 -2.18
N SER A 243 3.91 35.40 -2.20
CA SER A 243 3.54 36.38 -3.20
C SER A 243 2.72 37.54 -2.66
N ALA A 244 3.19 38.15 -1.56
CA ALA A 244 2.67 39.46 -1.17
C ALA A 244 3.79 40.36 -0.63
N GLY A 245 4.62 40.84 -1.51
CA GLY A 245 5.71 41.73 -1.12
C GLY A 245 6.24 42.56 -2.25
N SER A 246 5.42 43.37 -2.91
CA SER A 246 5.89 44.57 -3.57
C SER A 246 4.70 45.43 -4.03
N GLY A 247 4.46 46.50 -3.31
CA GLY A 247 3.38 47.42 -3.69
C GLY A 247 3.44 48.71 -2.88
N SER A 248 4.53 49.48 -3.08
CA SER A 248 4.55 50.94 -3.21
C SER A 248 3.83 51.79 -2.16
N SER A 249 4.66 52.42 -1.34
CA SER A 249 4.42 53.75 -0.75
C SER A 249 3.85 54.74 -1.75
N ARG A 250 2.77 55.40 -1.42
CA ARG A 250 2.49 56.80 -1.81
C ARG A 250 1.78 57.51 -0.69
N SER A 251 2.52 58.37 -0.02
CA SER A 251 2.06 59.55 0.71
C SER A 251 1.18 60.41 -0.19
N ILE A 252 0.05 60.87 0.30
CA ILE A 252 -0.46 62.22 -0.06
C ILE A 252 -1.07 62.83 1.21
N HIS A 253 -0.60 63.98 1.45
CA HIS A 253 -0.86 65.00 2.44
C HIS A 253 -2.27 65.61 2.34
N SER A 254 -2.64 66.28 3.47
CA SER A 254 -3.45 67.54 3.54
C SER A 254 -4.97 67.32 3.42
N GLU A 255 -5.84 67.94 4.12
CA GLU A 255 -5.94 69.12 4.93
C GLU A 255 -7.38 69.22 5.45
N ARG A 256 -7.56 69.65 6.71
CA ARG A 256 -8.51 70.61 7.25
C ARG A 256 -9.92 70.73 6.61
N SER A 257 -11.02 70.73 7.30
CA SER A 257 -11.55 71.80 8.16
C SER A 257 -13.04 71.53 8.44
N ASN A 258 -13.41 71.83 9.63
CA ASN A 258 -14.57 72.60 10.11
C ASN A 258 -15.98 72.43 9.43
N SER A 259 -16.89 72.01 10.12
CA SER A 259 -18.03 72.67 10.77
C SER A 259 -18.93 71.65 11.47
#